data_5ab24965f46f8c42f7c5c342a962c09e
#
_entry.id   5ab24965f46f8c42f7c5c342a962c09e
#
_cell.length_a   1.000
_cell.length_b   1.000
_cell.length_c   1.000
_cell.angle_alpha   90.00
_cell.angle_beta   90.00
_cell.angle_gamma   90.00
#
_symmetry.space_group_name_H-M   'P 1'
#
loop_
_entity.id
_entity.type
_entity.pdbx_description
1 polymer ?
#
loop_
_entity_poly.entity_id
_entity_poly.type
_entity_poly.pdbx_seq_one_letter_code
_entity_poly.pdbx_strand_id
1 'polypeptide(L)'
;MVPLKCLANPEERLYQYTAIDEYTRLSYLGAYPEQSAYSSADFLEKMVTWFKRRGVRDGIEFTNHFSTNKKDRLTRIELAAARLGIRHKLICPYTPHHNGKVERSHREDQKRFYNTHRFFSFADFGVQFAAHQNRSNDLPMRPLGWLSPKEKLAAFFDSLTVQDI
;
A
#
# COMPACT_ATOMS: atom_id res chain seq x y z
N MET A 1 7.81 -1.89 7.93
CA MET A 1 8.04 -0.53 8.46
C MET A 1 9.51 -0.19 8.24
N VAL A 2 9.81 0.86 7.50
CA VAL A 2 11.19 1.27 7.22
C VAL A 2 11.40 2.65 7.82
N PRO A 3 12.29 2.83 8.79
CA PRO A 3 12.64 4.15 9.29
C PRO A 3 13.42 4.89 8.20
N LEU A 4 12.88 6.00 7.74
CA LEU A 4 13.55 6.89 6.80
C LEU A 4 14.36 7.90 7.58
N LYS A 5 15.67 7.90 7.36
CA LYS A 5 16.52 8.99 7.84
C LYS A 5 16.46 10.12 6.81
N CYS A 6 15.77 11.19 7.16
CA CYS A 6 15.88 12.45 6.41
C CYS A 6 17.21 13.11 6.79
N LEU A 7 18.01 13.49 5.80
CA LEU A 7 19.37 14.02 6.02
C LEU A 7 19.38 15.40 6.71
N ALA A 8 18.25 16.12 6.70
CA ALA A 8 18.15 17.44 7.31
C ALA A 8 18.02 17.38 8.86
N ASN A 9 17.46 16.27 9.38
CA ASN A 9 17.33 16.08 10.81
C ASN A 9 17.36 14.57 11.13
N PRO A 10 18.43 14.03 11.75
CA PRO A 10 18.59 12.61 12.00
C PRO A 10 17.56 12.01 12.98
N GLU A 11 16.79 12.85 13.68
CA GLU A 11 15.72 12.42 14.59
C GLU A 11 14.36 12.26 13.88
N GLU A 12 14.19 12.84 12.70
CA GLU A 12 12.96 12.72 11.94
C GLU A 12 12.87 11.32 11.28
N ARG A 13 11.78 10.63 11.58
CA ARG A 13 11.49 9.31 11.04
C ARG A 13 10.17 9.36 10.27
N LEU A 14 10.16 8.73 9.10
CA LEU A 14 8.93 8.47 8.37
C LEU A 14 8.61 6.98 8.39
N TYR A 15 7.34 6.67 8.47
CA TYR A 15 6.81 5.31 8.44
C TYR A 15 6.11 5.09 7.11
N GLN A 16 6.59 4.12 6.34
CA GLN A 16 5.94 3.73 5.10
C GLN A 16 4.80 2.78 5.38
N TYR A 17 3.65 3.09 4.83
CA TYR A 17 2.50 2.21 4.69
C TYR A 17 2.42 1.73 3.26
N THR A 18 2.09 0.46 3.06
CA THR A 18 2.03 -0.16 1.73
C THR A 18 0.77 -1.00 1.61
N ALA A 19 0.03 -0.78 0.53
CA ALA A 19 -1.06 -1.65 0.10
C ALA A 19 -0.71 -2.22 -1.27
N ILE A 20 -0.97 -3.51 -1.48
CA ILE A 20 -0.70 -4.21 -2.74
C ILE A 20 -1.93 -5.01 -3.10
N ASP A 21 -2.42 -4.79 -4.32
CA ASP A 21 -3.48 -5.63 -4.87
C ASP A 21 -2.95 -7.05 -5.15
N GLU A 22 -3.71 -8.03 -4.71
CA GLU A 22 -3.32 -9.44 -4.77
C GLU A 22 -3.19 -9.95 -6.21
N TYR A 23 -4.04 -9.48 -7.12
CA TYR A 23 -4.12 -9.97 -8.49
C TYR A 23 -3.17 -9.22 -9.43
N THR A 24 -3.26 -7.89 -9.45
CA THR A 24 -2.49 -7.06 -10.37
C THR A 24 -1.12 -6.67 -9.83
N ARG A 25 -0.86 -6.82 -8.54
CA ARG A 25 0.31 -6.31 -7.83
C ARG A 25 0.40 -4.78 -7.82
N LEU A 26 -0.65 -4.10 -8.22
CA LEU A 26 -0.71 -2.65 -8.15
C LEU A 26 -0.52 -2.20 -6.71
N SER A 27 0.40 -1.28 -6.48
CA SER A 27 0.77 -0.85 -5.13
C SER A 27 0.47 0.62 -4.90
N TYR A 28 -0.02 0.91 -3.69
CA TYR A 28 -0.17 2.25 -3.16
C TYR A 28 0.73 2.42 -1.93
N LEU A 29 1.50 3.49 -1.92
CA LEU A 29 2.44 3.82 -0.85
C LEU A 29 2.00 5.10 -0.15
N GLY A 30 2.11 5.13 1.16
CA GLY A 30 1.92 6.32 1.99
C GLY A 30 3.07 6.47 2.98
N ALA A 31 3.46 7.69 3.28
CA ALA A 31 4.49 7.99 4.27
C ALA A 31 3.95 8.93 5.34
N TYR A 32 4.21 8.61 6.59
CA TYR A 32 3.67 9.32 7.76
C TYR A 32 4.76 9.55 8.79
N PRO A 33 4.70 10.67 9.53
CA PRO A 33 5.69 10.99 10.57
C PRO A 33 5.55 10.07 11.79
N GLU A 34 4.40 9.42 11.95
CA GLU A 34 4.13 8.54 13.10
C GLU A 34 3.39 7.27 12.68
N GLN A 35 3.56 6.25 13.50
CA GLN A 35 2.78 5.01 13.40
C GLN A 35 1.62 5.07 14.38
N SER A 36 0.48 5.59 13.93
CA SER A 36 -0.71 5.75 14.76
C SER A 36 -1.95 5.15 14.11
N ALA A 37 -3.01 4.98 14.91
CA ALA A 37 -4.32 4.60 14.39
C ALA A 37 -4.92 5.67 13.47
N TYR A 38 -4.53 6.93 13.64
CA TYR A 38 -4.92 8.04 12.76
C TYR A 38 -4.26 7.92 11.40
N SER A 39 -2.92 7.73 11.37
CA SER A 39 -2.17 7.52 10.14
C SER A 39 -2.67 6.30 9.38
N SER A 40 -3.03 5.23 10.09
CA SER A 40 -3.58 4.01 9.48
C SER A 40 -4.95 4.25 8.85
N ALA A 41 -5.83 5.00 9.50
CA ALA A 41 -7.16 5.32 8.97
C ALA A 41 -7.07 6.28 7.77
N ASP A 42 -6.23 7.32 7.84
CA ASP A 42 -5.99 8.25 6.73
C ASP A 42 -5.36 7.53 5.53
N PHE A 43 -4.39 6.65 5.77
CA PHE A 43 -3.82 5.81 4.71
C PHE A 43 -4.89 4.97 4.01
N LEU A 44 -5.78 4.32 4.78
CA LEU A 44 -6.87 3.49 4.25
C LEU A 44 -7.81 4.32 3.36
N GLU A 45 -8.21 5.51 3.80
CA GLU A 45 -9.09 6.40 3.03
C GLU A 45 -8.45 6.86 1.71
N LYS A 46 -7.19 7.28 1.78
CA LYS A 46 -6.42 7.69 0.60
C LYS A 46 -6.19 6.53 -0.36
N MET A 47 -5.84 5.36 0.15
CA MET A 47 -5.65 4.13 -0.62
C MET A 47 -6.92 3.77 -1.38
N VAL A 48 -8.07 3.70 -0.70
CA VAL A 48 -9.36 3.36 -1.34
C VAL A 48 -9.71 4.37 -2.43
N THR A 49 -9.55 5.66 -2.15
CA THR A 49 -9.78 6.72 -3.13
C THR A 49 -8.89 6.54 -4.36
N TRP A 50 -7.62 6.19 -4.14
CA TRP A 50 -6.64 5.97 -5.19
C TRP A 50 -6.98 4.75 -6.07
N PHE A 51 -7.41 3.64 -5.46
CA PHE A 51 -7.86 2.45 -6.19
C PHE A 51 -9.18 2.69 -6.95
N LYS A 52 -10.15 3.37 -6.33
CA LYS A 52 -11.42 3.73 -6.98
C LYS A 52 -11.23 4.57 -8.24
N ARG A 53 -10.29 5.53 -8.21
CA ARG A 53 -9.92 6.34 -9.38
C ARG A 53 -9.32 5.51 -10.53
N ARG A 54 -8.88 4.29 -10.26
CA ARG A 54 -8.33 3.33 -11.23
C ARG A 54 -9.31 2.23 -11.64
N GLY A 55 -10.57 2.39 -11.27
CA GLY A 55 -11.65 1.47 -11.64
C GLY A 55 -11.88 0.34 -10.64
N VAL A 56 -11.03 0.18 -9.63
CA VAL A 56 -11.21 -0.83 -8.56
C VAL A 56 -12.20 -0.27 -7.55
N ARG A 57 -13.50 -0.60 -7.70
CA ARG A 57 -14.58 0.03 -6.91
C ARG A 57 -15.14 -0.86 -5.83
N ASP A 58 -15.21 -2.17 -6.07
CA ASP A 58 -15.90 -3.14 -5.22
C ASP A 58 -14.95 -4.25 -4.77
N GLY A 59 -15.37 -5.00 -3.75
CA GLY A 59 -14.64 -6.17 -3.28
C GLY A 59 -13.33 -5.87 -2.57
N ILE A 60 -13.08 -4.62 -2.15
CA ILE A 60 -11.87 -4.28 -1.44
C ILE A 60 -11.92 -4.93 -0.06
N GLU A 61 -11.03 -5.88 0.16
CA GLU A 61 -10.73 -6.43 1.47
C GLU A 61 -9.34 -5.95 1.90
N PHE A 62 -9.18 -5.64 3.17
CA PHE A 62 -7.83 -5.41 3.66
C PHE A 62 -7.53 -6.30 4.86
N THR A 63 -6.29 -6.75 4.91
CA THR A 63 -5.79 -7.58 5.99
C THR A 63 -4.83 -6.77 6.85
N ASN A 64 -5.02 -6.83 8.16
CA ASN A 64 -4.18 -6.13 9.11
C ASN A 64 -3.81 -7.03 10.28
N HIS A 65 -2.62 -6.79 10.83
CA HIS A 65 -2.07 -7.51 11.97
C HIS A 65 -2.51 -6.92 13.33
N PHE A 66 -3.19 -5.77 13.32
CA PHE A 66 -3.62 -5.10 14.54
C PHE A 66 -4.96 -5.64 15.03
N SER A 67 -4.89 -6.68 15.85
CA SER A 67 -6.00 -7.09 16.70
C SER A 67 -5.87 -6.34 18.04
N THR A 68 -6.85 -5.53 18.38
CA THR A 68 -7.02 -5.14 19.78
C THR A 68 -7.78 -6.26 20.49
N ASN A 69 -7.18 -6.84 21.53
CA ASN A 69 -7.82 -7.84 22.41
C ASN A 69 -9.01 -7.26 23.22
N LYS A 70 -9.46 -6.04 22.93
CA LYS A 70 -10.62 -5.42 23.56
C LYS A 70 -11.85 -5.66 22.69
N LYS A 71 -12.67 -6.62 23.10
CA LYS A 71 -13.90 -7.06 22.42
C LYS A 71 -14.98 -5.98 22.24
N ASP A 72 -14.88 -4.85 22.94
CA ASP A 72 -15.98 -3.90 23.07
C ASP A 72 -15.76 -2.54 22.38
N ARG A 73 -14.67 -2.33 21.66
CA ARG A 73 -14.40 -1.04 21.00
C ARG A 73 -13.74 -1.21 19.64
N LEU A 74 -14.45 -0.83 18.60
CA LEU A 74 -13.87 -0.76 17.25
C LEU A 74 -12.71 0.23 17.22
N THR A 75 -11.62 -0.19 16.60
CA THR A 75 -10.48 0.70 16.35
C THR A 75 -10.83 1.75 15.28
N ARG A 76 -10.09 2.85 15.23
CA ARG A 76 -10.30 3.88 14.20
C ARG A 76 -10.21 3.33 12.78
N ILE A 77 -9.34 2.36 12.55
CA ILE A 77 -9.19 1.74 11.23
C ILE A 77 -10.40 0.86 10.90
N GLU A 78 -10.99 0.17 11.88
CA GLU A 78 -12.21 -0.61 11.68
C GLU A 78 -13.42 0.29 11.43
N LEU A 79 -13.51 1.43 12.12
CA LEU A 79 -14.54 2.44 11.86
C LEU A 79 -14.38 3.06 10.46
N ALA A 80 -13.15 3.35 10.04
CA ALA A 80 -12.88 3.86 8.69
C ALA A 80 -13.24 2.81 7.63
N ALA A 81 -12.88 1.54 7.84
CA ALA A 81 -13.23 0.44 6.95
C ALA A 81 -14.73 0.25 6.82
N ALA A 82 -15.46 0.26 7.93
CA ALA A 82 -16.93 0.16 7.94
C ALA A 82 -17.59 1.33 7.18
N ARG A 83 -17.11 2.56 7.39
CA ARG A 83 -17.59 3.75 6.67
C ARG A 83 -17.35 3.68 5.16
N LEU A 84 -16.25 3.07 4.76
CA LEU A 84 -15.87 2.91 3.35
C LEU A 84 -16.50 1.68 2.68
N GLY A 85 -17.24 0.86 3.42
CA GLY A 85 -17.82 -0.40 2.95
C GLY A 85 -16.79 -1.48 2.65
N ILE A 86 -15.65 -1.44 3.34
CA ILE A 86 -14.54 -2.35 3.13
C ILE A 86 -14.62 -3.49 4.14
N ARG A 87 -14.43 -4.73 3.67
CA ARG A 87 -14.33 -5.88 4.56
C ARG A 87 -12.96 -5.92 5.21
N HIS A 88 -12.94 -5.84 6.53
CA HIS A 88 -11.73 -6.06 7.32
C HIS A 88 -11.58 -7.54 7.64
N LYS A 89 -10.46 -8.14 7.21
CA LYS A 89 -10.11 -9.53 7.51
C LYS A 89 -8.89 -9.56 8.44
N LEU A 90 -9.07 -10.08 9.63
CA LEU A 90 -7.98 -10.26 10.57
C LEU A 90 -7.05 -11.39 10.08
N ILE A 91 -5.76 -11.13 10.10
CA ILE A 91 -4.74 -12.15 9.87
C ILE A 91 -4.56 -12.92 11.18
N CYS A 92 -4.62 -14.24 11.10
CA CYS A 92 -4.31 -15.09 12.24
C CYS A 92 -2.88 -14.79 12.73
N PRO A 93 -2.66 -14.72 14.05
CA PRO A 93 -1.32 -14.62 14.60
C PRO A 93 -0.41 -15.72 14.05
N TYR A 94 0.87 -15.41 13.84
CA TYR A 94 1.89 -16.37 13.35
C TYR A 94 1.68 -16.93 11.93
N THR A 95 0.92 -16.23 11.06
CA THR A 95 0.78 -16.59 9.63
C THR A 95 1.52 -15.60 8.72
N PRO A 96 2.85 -15.66 8.62
CA PRO A 96 3.67 -14.69 7.87
C PRO A 96 3.40 -14.68 6.37
N HIS A 97 2.86 -15.75 5.80
CA HIS A 97 2.60 -15.81 4.35
C HIS A 97 1.57 -14.79 3.87
N HIS A 98 0.67 -14.35 4.73
CA HIS A 98 -0.34 -13.35 4.37
C HIS A 98 0.26 -11.95 4.11
N ASN A 99 1.43 -11.65 4.70
CA ASN A 99 2.15 -10.39 4.49
C ASN A 99 3.40 -10.51 3.61
N GLY A 100 3.73 -11.71 3.14
CA GLY A 100 4.97 -11.96 2.39
C GLY A 100 5.14 -11.08 1.15
N LYS A 101 4.04 -10.65 0.50
CA LYS A 101 4.08 -9.74 -0.64
C LYS A 101 4.49 -8.32 -0.22
N VAL A 102 3.91 -7.83 0.87
CA VAL A 102 4.21 -6.50 1.43
C VAL A 102 5.64 -6.47 1.97
N GLU A 103 6.08 -7.51 2.68
CA GLU A 103 7.45 -7.62 3.18
C GLU A 103 8.48 -7.66 2.05
N ARG A 104 8.17 -8.39 0.98
CA ARG A 104 9.02 -8.42 -0.22
C ARG A 104 9.06 -7.04 -0.89
N SER A 105 7.94 -6.35 -1.00
CA SER A 105 7.88 -4.99 -1.53
C SER A 105 8.76 -4.04 -0.71
N HIS A 106 8.65 -4.07 0.61
CA HIS A 106 9.50 -3.24 1.48
C HIS A 106 10.99 -3.52 1.29
N ARG A 107 11.37 -4.78 1.06
CA ARG A 107 12.76 -5.16 0.78
C ARG A 107 13.25 -4.61 -0.57
N GLU A 108 12.39 -4.65 -1.59
CA GLU A 108 12.70 -4.05 -2.90
C GLU A 108 12.76 -2.53 -2.82
N ASP A 109 11.83 -1.88 -2.10
CA ASP A 109 11.85 -0.44 -1.85
C ASP A 109 13.13 -0.02 -1.12
N GLN A 110 13.56 -0.81 -0.11
CA GLN A 110 14.81 -0.55 0.59
C GLN A 110 16.00 -0.57 -0.36
N LYS A 111 16.08 -1.56 -1.26
CA LYS A 111 17.20 -1.71 -2.20
C LYS A 111 17.18 -0.66 -3.30
N ARG A 112 16.01 -0.39 -3.89
CA ARG A 112 15.89 0.39 -5.13
C ARG A 112 15.62 1.86 -4.90
N PHE A 113 15.14 2.23 -3.72
CA PHE A 113 14.76 3.59 -3.41
C PHE A 113 15.55 4.11 -2.21
N TYR A 114 15.36 3.56 -1.01
CA TYR A 114 15.95 4.13 0.20
C TYR A 114 17.47 4.06 0.26
N ASN A 115 18.08 3.01 -0.29
CA ASN A 115 19.55 2.86 -0.31
C ASN A 115 20.23 3.65 -1.45
N THR A 116 19.44 4.05 -2.45
CA THR A 116 19.99 4.69 -3.67
C THR A 116 19.70 6.18 -3.78
N HIS A 117 18.70 6.68 -3.01
CA HIS A 117 18.28 8.07 -3.04
C HIS A 117 18.68 8.80 -1.76
N ARG A 118 18.87 10.11 -1.90
CA ARG A 118 19.07 11.03 -0.79
C ARG A 118 17.92 12.02 -0.76
N PHE A 119 17.45 12.36 0.44
CA PHE A 119 16.31 13.23 0.65
C PHE A 119 16.77 14.46 1.42
N PHE A 120 16.56 15.63 0.86
CA PHE A 120 17.03 16.89 1.41
C PHE A 120 15.95 17.60 2.23
N SER A 121 14.69 17.27 1.98
CA SER A 121 13.53 17.80 2.71
C SER A 121 12.33 16.85 2.58
N PHE A 122 11.29 17.10 3.38
CA PHE A 122 10.02 16.36 3.22
C PHE A 122 9.36 16.59 1.87
N ALA A 123 9.47 17.79 1.32
CA ALA A 123 8.94 18.10 0.00
C ALA A 123 9.68 17.33 -1.09
N ASP A 124 11.01 17.31 -1.04
CA ASP A 124 11.87 16.53 -1.95
C ASP A 124 11.57 15.02 -1.83
N PHE A 125 11.51 14.52 -0.58
CA PHE A 125 11.10 13.13 -0.34
C PHE A 125 9.74 12.84 -0.98
N GLY A 126 8.73 13.69 -0.79
CA GLY A 126 7.39 13.50 -1.34
C GLY A 126 7.39 13.36 -2.86
N VAL A 127 8.15 14.20 -3.56
CA VAL A 127 8.29 14.14 -5.03
C VAL A 127 8.96 12.83 -5.46
N GLN A 128 10.10 12.48 -4.85
CA GLN A 128 10.83 11.26 -5.17
C GLN A 128 10.01 10.00 -4.84
N PHE A 129 9.27 10.01 -3.73
CA PHE A 129 8.42 8.91 -3.30
C PHE A 129 7.24 8.66 -4.25
N ALA A 130 6.59 9.72 -4.72
CA ALA A 130 5.53 9.63 -5.72
C ALA A 130 6.07 9.10 -7.07
N ALA A 131 7.25 9.55 -7.49
CA ALA A 131 7.92 9.06 -8.69
C ALA A 131 8.28 7.57 -8.54
N HIS A 132 8.79 7.16 -7.38
CA HIS A 132 9.09 5.75 -7.08
C HIS A 132 7.83 4.88 -7.14
N GLN A 133 6.73 5.29 -6.53
CA GLN A 133 5.45 4.57 -6.59
C GLN A 133 4.98 4.38 -8.04
N ASN A 134 5.02 5.45 -8.85
CA ASN A 134 4.63 5.37 -10.24
C ASN A 134 5.52 4.41 -11.02
N ARG A 135 6.83 4.54 -10.88
CA ARG A 135 7.81 3.64 -11.51
C ARG A 135 7.61 2.18 -11.11
N SER A 136 7.39 1.91 -9.83
CA SER A 136 7.16 0.53 -9.34
C SER A 136 5.93 -0.11 -9.98
N ASN A 137 4.89 0.67 -10.24
CA ASN A 137 3.67 0.23 -10.90
C ASN A 137 3.79 0.12 -12.44
N ASP A 138 4.85 0.67 -13.02
CA ASP A 138 5.16 0.58 -14.46
C ASP A 138 6.23 -0.49 -14.79
N LEU A 139 6.89 -1.07 -13.77
CA LEU A 139 7.92 -2.07 -14.00
C LEU A 139 7.31 -3.45 -14.29
N PRO A 140 7.75 -4.13 -15.37
CA PRO A 140 7.34 -5.50 -15.66
C PRO A 140 7.75 -6.46 -14.55
N MET A 141 6.86 -7.36 -14.22
CA MET A 141 7.08 -8.36 -13.16
C MET A 141 6.93 -9.78 -13.69
N ARG A 142 7.92 -10.65 -13.39
CA ARG A 142 7.87 -12.05 -13.78
C ARG A 142 6.59 -12.79 -13.34
N PRO A 143 6.07 -12.58 -12.11
CA PRO A 143 4.81 -13.23 -11.68
C PRO A 143 3.57 -12.79 -12.45
N LEU A 144 3.64 -11.68 -13.19
CA LEU A 144 2.55 -11.16 -14.03
C LEU A 144 2.75 -11.50 -15.52
N GLY A 145 3.62 -12.44 -15.84
CA GLY A 145 3.96 -12.76 -17.22
C GLY A 145 4.71 -11.63 -17.92
N TRP A 146 5.55 -10.90 -17.20
CA TRP A 146 6.30 -9.72 -17.66
C TRP A 146 5.44 -8.50 -17.98
N LEU A 147 4.17 -8.49 -17.59
CA LEU A 147 3.37 -7.28 -17.56
C LEU A 147 3.72 -6.44 -16.32
N SER A 148 3.57 -5.14 -16.43
CA SER A 148 3.56 -4.25 -15.29
C SER A 148 2.23 -4.36 -14.52
N PRO A 149 2.17 -3.95 -13.26
CA PRO A 149 0.92 -3.86 -12.51
C PRO A 149 -0.19 -3.07 -13.21
N LYS A 150 0.16 -1.96 -13.87
CA LYS A 150 -0.81 -1.15 -14.62
C LYS A 150 -1.33 -1.87 -15.87
N GLU A 151 -0.44 -2.52 -16.64
CA GLU A 151 -0.84 -3.31 -17.81
C GLU A 151 -1.70 -4.51 -17.41
N LYS A 152 -1.37 -5.16 -16.29
CA LYS A 152 -2.18 -6.26 -15.75
C LYS A 152 -3.58 -5.79 -15.35
N LEU A 153 -3.71 -4.59 -14.76
CA LEU A 153 -5.00 -3.99 -14.44
C LEU A 153 -5.80 -3.66 -15.70
N ALA A 154 -5.16 -3.07 -16.71
CA ALA A 154 -5.80 -2.76 -18.00
C ALA A 154 -6.32 -4.03 -18.65
N ALA A 155 -5.48 -5.07 -18.79
CA ALA A 155 -5.86 -6.36 -19.35
C ALA A 155 -7.04 -7.04 -18.60
N PHE A 156 -7.13 -6.82 -17.29
CA PHE A 156 -8.27 -7.29 -16.50
C PHE A 156 -9.58 -6.62 -16.91
N PHE A 157 -9.59 -5.30 -17.05
CA PHE A 157 -10.78 -4.56 -17.49
C PHE A 157 -11.18 -4.89 -18.94
N ASP A 158 -10.19 -5.03 -19.83
CA ASP A 158 -10.45 -5.44 -21.21
C ASP A 158 -11.14 -6.82 -21.27
N SER A 159 -10.72 -7.76 -20.39
CA SER A 159 -11.33 -9.09 -20.31
C SER A 159 -12.79 -9.07 -19.83
N LEU A 160 -13.17 -8.11 -18.96
CA LEU A 160 -14.56 -7.95 -18.52
C LEU A 160 -15.46 -7.42 -19.63
N THR A 161 -14.95 -6.49 -20.43
CA THR A 161 -15.72 -5.89 -21.54
C THR A 161 -16.05 -6.90 -22.64
N VAL A 162 -15.21 -7.94 -22.81
CA VAL A 162 -15.42 -8.99 -23.82
C VAL A 162 -16.44 -10.03 -23.37
N GLN A 163 -16.73 -10.17 -22.08
CA GLN A 163 -17.69 -11.15 -21.53
C GLN A 163 -19.14 -10.66 -21.57
N ASP A 164 -19.36 -9.37 -21.82
CA ASP A 164 -20.70 -8.76 -21.86
C ASP A 164 -21.28 -8.67 -23.29
N ILE A 165 -20.66 -9.35 -24.28
CA ILE A 165 -21.14 -9.49 -25.68
C ILE A 165 -21.56 -10.93 -25.96
#